data_6a6e20336f96e65f7b68e03cae45f8a5
#
_entry.id   6a6e20336f96e65f7b68e03cae45f8a5
#
_cell.length_a   1.000
_cell.length_b   1.000
_cell.length_c   1.000
_cell.angle_alpha   90.00
_cell.angle_beta   90.00
_cell.angle_gamma   90.00
#
_symmetry.space_group_name_H-M   'P 1'
#
loop_
_entity.id
_entity.type
_entity.pdbx_description
1 polymer ?
#
loop_
_entity_poly.entity_id
_entity_poly.type
_entity_poly.pdbx_seq_one_letter_code
_entity_poly.pdbx_strand_id
1 'polypeptide(L)'
;MIMAACLLTVSCNNIQKTASPADETSNVQKIAESGEFIDINIKKFSDELSTVNTKALSGLKNDKDKAFAALYRFYSHVQLIDSCYVCSLKSAAEINVSQTVFETLKNNLDDMNEQIESLRKAGEKVSLPDIDNDYLKSLLR
;
A
#
# COMPACT_ATOMS: atom_id res chain seq x y z
N MET A 1 45.05 31.27 -2.29
CA MET A 1 45.03 30.35 -3.39
C MET A 1 44.77 28.89 -3.02
N ILE A 2 44.94 28.57 -1.84
CA ILE A 2 44.88 27.15 -1.45
C ILE A 2 43.59 26.79 -0.76
N MET A 3 42.99 27.75 -0.27
CA MET A 3 41.86 27.62 0.64
C MET A 3 40.57 27.14 -0.03
N ALA A 4 40.49 27.36 -1.29
CA ALA A 4 39.26 27.09 -2.00
C ALA A 4 38.84 25.62 -1.99
N ALA A 5 39.77 24.75 -1.98
CA ALA A 5 39.50 23.34 -2.04
C ALA A 5 38.77 22.78 -0.80
N CYS A 6 39.08 23.34 0.33
CA CYS A 6 38.46 22.86 1.56
C CYS A 6 36.98 23.15 1.70
N LEU A 7 36.58 24.22 1.10
CA LEU A 7 35.19 24.64 1.20
C LEU A 7 34.24 23.72 0.45
N LEU A 8 34.72 23.15 -0.60
CA LEU A 8 33.91 22.28 -1.43
C LEU A 8 33.51 21.00 -0.72
N THR A 9 34.41 20.50 0.06
CA THR A 9 34.14 19.25 0.75
C THR A 9 33.09 19.39 1.83
N VAL A 10 33.11 20.52 2.48
CA VAL A 10 32.13 20.78 3.53
C VAL A 10 30.72 20.88 2.98
N SER A 11 30.58 21.58 1.88
CA SER A 11 29.25 21.72 1.29
C SER A 11 28.71 20.41 0.79
N CYS A 12 29.53 19.55 0.26
CA CYS A 12 29.09 18.24 -0.17
C CYS A 12 28.60 17.39 0.99
N ASN A 13 29.26 17.44 2.09
CA ASN A 13 28.87 16.67 3.26
C ASN A 13 27.53 17.11 3.83
N ASN A 14 27.32 18.38 3.85
CA ASN A 14 26.05 18.93 4.32
C ASN A 14 24.89 18.54 3.40
N ILE A 15 25.11 18.59 2.12
CA ILE A 15 24.10 18.20 1.15
C ILE A 15 23.74 16.72 1.31
N GLN A 16 24.69 15.88 1.53
CA GLN A 16 24.45 14.44 1.72
C GLN A 16 23.59 14.15 2.94
N LYS A 17 23.78 14.88 4.00
CA LYS A 17 22.94 14.73 5.20
C LYS A 17 21.51 15.15 4.98
N THR A 18 21.29 16.17 4.19
CA THR A 18 19.95 16.65 3.89
C THR A 18 19.21 15.73 2.91
N ALA A 19 19.92 14.91 2.19
CA ALA A 19 19.31 13.87 1.35
C ALA A 19 18.67 12.73 2.14
N SER A 20 18.92 12.65 3.43
CA SER A 20 18.35 11.62 4.31
C SER A 20 16.82 11.51 4.34
N PRO A 21 16.01 12.52 3.99
CA PRO A 21 14.56 12.33 3.93
C PRO A 21 14.11 11.19 3.03
N ALA A 22 14.93 10.78 2.09
CA ALA A 22 14.66 9.63 1.26
C ALA A 22 14.70 8.29 2.02
N ASP A 23 15.36 8.26 3.17
CA ASP A 23 15.47 7.09 4.04
C ASP A 23 14.39 7.03 5.12
N GLU A 24 13.50 8.01 5.18
CA GLU A 24 12.37 7.95 6.10
C GLU A 24 11.38 6.88 5.61
N THR A 25 11.55 5.70 6.13
CA THR A 25 10.61 4.61 5.96
C THR A 25 9.26 5.03 6.51
N SER A 26 8.23 5.02 5.68
CA SER A 26 6.89 5.37 6.09
C SER A 26 6.41 4.46 7.22
N ASN A 27 5.47 4.94 8.03
CA ASN A 27 4.89 4.12 9.09
C ASN A 27 4.18 2.89 8.51
N VAL A 28 3.54 3.04 7.37
CA VAL A 28 2.92 1.93 6.62
C VAL A 28 3.95 0.85 6.27
N GLN A 29 5.09 1.25 5.75
CA GLN A 29 6.16 0.31 5.40
C GLN A 29 6.69 -0.42 6.63
N LYS A 30 6.92 0.28 7.73
CA LYS A 30 7.36 -0.33 8.98
C LYS A 30 6.38 -1.40 9.46
N ILE A 31 5.08 -1.13 9.42
CA ILE A 31 4.04 -2.09 9.79
C ILE A 31 4.01 -3.25 8.80
N ALA A 32 4.08 -2.97 7.50
CA ALA A 32 4.05 -4.00 6.47
C ALA A 32 5.21 -5.00 6.60
N GLU A 33 6.41 -4.51 6.92
CA GLU A 33 7.63 -5.31 7.02
C GLU A 33 7.84 -5.92 8.41
N SER A 34 7.21 -5.38 9.45
CA SER A 34 7.42 -5.83 10.85
C SER A 34 6.88 -7.24 11.12
N GLY A 35 5.97 -7.74 10.29
CA GLY A 35 5.25 -8.97 10.60
C GLY A 35 4.22 -8.84 11.72
N GLU A 36 3.93 -7.62 12.18
CA GLU A 36 2.89 -7.37 13.18
C GLU A 36 1.54 -7.92 12.72
N PHE A 37 0.81 -8.55 13.63
CA PHE A 37 -0.54 -9.03 13.36
C PHE A 37 -1.49 -7.85 13.17
N ILE A 38 -2.22 -7.84 12.06
CA ILE A 38 -3.16 -6.78 11.74
C ILE A 38 -4.60 -7.26 11.89
N ASP A 39 -5.31 -6.65 12.82
CA ASP A 39 -6.75 -6.85 13.01
C ASP A 39 -7.42 -5.47 13.09
N ILE A 40 -8.10 -5.10 12.03
CA ILE A 40 -8.78 -3.81 11.90
C ILE A 40 -10.10 -3.98 11.15
N ASN A 41 -11.00 -3.05 11.35
CA ASN A 41 -12.24 -3.00 10.57
C ASN A 41 -11.99 -2.26 9.24
N ILE A 42 -11.49 -2.98 8.26
CA ILE A 42 -11.17 -2.44 6.92
C ILE A 42 -12.40 -1.79 6.24
N LYS A 43 -13.60 -2.29 6.50
CA LYS A 43 -14.83 -1.73 5.90
C LYS A 43 -15.09 -0.29 6.30
N LYS A 44 -14.68 0.12 7.49
CA LYS A 44 -14.76 1.53 7.93
C LYS A 44 -14.00 2.50 7.03
N PHE A 45 -12.93 2.04 6.38
CA PHE A 45 -12.10 2.91 5.56
C PHE A 45 -12.64 3.16 4.17
N SER A 46 -13.45 2.27 3.61
CA SER A 46 -14.11 2.50 2.33
C SER A 46 -15.23 3.53 2.43
N ASP A 47 -15.91 3.59 3.56
CA ASP A 47 -17.04 4.51 3.78
C ASP A 47 -16.59 5.88 4.32
N GLU A 48 -15.51 5.93 5.10
CA GLU A 48 -14.99 7.16 5.71
C GLU A 48 -14.11 8.00 4.78
N LEU A 49 -13.59 7.43 3.70
CA LEU A 49 -12.89 8.18 2.66
C LEU A 49 -13.82 9.14 1.90
N SER A 50 -15.13 8.96 2.00
CA SER A 50 -16.13 9.83 1.38
C SER A 50 -16.62 10.97 2.28
N THR A 51 -16.30 10.95 3.57
CA THR A 51 -16.71 12.00 4.53
C THR A 51 -15.56 12.39 5.44
N VAL A 52 -14.77 13.33 5.00
CA VAL A 52 -13.61 13.82 5.76
C VAL A 52 -14.06 14.73 6.91
N ASN A 53 -14.09 14.16 8.10
CA ASN A 53 -14.19 14.95 9.33
C ASN A 53 -12.82 14.98 10.02
N THR A 54 -12.15 16.11 9.96
CA THR A 54 -10.76 16.31 10.36
C THR A 54 -10.44 16.05 11.84
N LYS A 55 -11.44 15.98 12.70
CA LYS A 55 -11.23 15.73 14.14
C LYS A 55 -11.08 14.26 14.51
N ALA A 56 -11.54 13.36 13.68
CA ALA A 56 -11.42 11.92 13.91
C ALA A 56 -10.08 11.35 13.43
N LEU A 57 -9.26 12.15 12.76
CA LEU A 57 -8.04 11.71 12.06
C LEU A 57 -6.89 11.25 12.97
N SER A 58 -6.82 11.70 14.21
CA SER A 58 -5.66 11.36 15.07
C SER A 58 -5.70 9.93 15.61
N GLY A 59 -6.89 9.39 15.89
CA GLY A 59 -7.06 7.98 16.27
C GLY A 59 -7.09 7.03 15.07
N LEU A 60 -7.54 7.54 13.92
CA LEU A 60 -7.68 6.78 12.67
C LEU A 60 -6.35 6.64 11.92
N LYS A 61 -5.36 7.48 12.19
CA LYS A 61 -4.10 7.44 11.45
C LYS A 61 -3.40 6.08 11.56
N ASN A 62 -3.34 5.52 12.75
CA ASN A 62 -2.70 4.23 12.97
C ASN A 62 -3.48 3.08 12.30
N ASP A 63 -4.79 3.12 12.37
CA ASP A 63 -5.64 2.12 11.71
C ASP A 63 -5.58 2.23 10.19
N LYS A 64 -5.50 3.45 9.67
CA LYS A 64 -5.29 3.69 8.24
C LYS A 64 -3.94 3.13 7.78
N ASP A 65 -2.87 3.38 8.52
CA ASP A 65 -1.55 2.84 8.22
C ASP A 65 -1.56 1.30 8.25
N LYS A 66 -2.26 0.70 9.20
CA LYS A 66 -2.46 -0.75 9.26
C LYS A 66 -3.28 -1.28 8.08
N ALA A 67 -4.30 -0.56 7.65
CA ALA A 67 -5.08 -0.91 6.48
C ALA A 67 -4.23 -0.94 5.21
N PHE A 68 -3.42 0.08 4.98
CA PHE A 68 -2.50 0.11 3.84
C PHE A 68 -1.42 -0.97 3.93
N ALA A 69 -0.92 -1.26 5.12
CA ALA A 69 0.02 -2.36 5.32
C ALA A 69 -0.61 -3.73 5.00
N ALA A 70 -1.85 -3.94 5.39
CA ALA A 70 -2.60 -5.15 5.04
C ALA A 70 -2.84 -5.26 3.53
N LEU A 71 -3.20 -4.14 2.87
CA LEU A 71 -3.32 -4.07 1.42
C LEU A 71 -2.00 -4.43 0.73
N TYR A 72 -0.91 -3.85 1.17
CA TYR A 72 0.42 -4.16 0.63
C TYR A 72 0.74 -5.65 0.73
N ARG A 73 0.56 -6.23 1.92
CA ARG A 73 0.82 -7.66 2.13
C ARG A 73 -0.06 -8.53 1.24
N PHE A 74 -1.33 -8.19 1.10
CA PHE A 74 -2.27 -8.93 0.27
C PHE A 74 -1.93 -8.82 -1.21
N TYR A 75 -1.79 -7.59 -1.73
CA TYR A 75 -1.53 -7.36 -3.15
C TYR A 75 -0.13 -7.81 -3.60
N SER A 76 0.82 -7.97 -2.68
CA SER A 76 2.11 -8.61 -2.99
C SER A 76 1.96 -10.05 -3.47
N HIS A 77 0.81 -10.68 -3.23
CA HIS A 77 0.46 -12.03 -3.68
C HIS A 77 -0.63 -12.05 -4.74
N VAL A 78 -0.92 -10.91 -5.35
CA VAL A 78 -1.90 -10.78 -6.43
C VAL A 78 -1.18 -10.52 -7.74
N GLN A 79 -1.61 -11.23 -8.77
CA GLN A 79 -1.08 -11.07 -10.14
C GLN A 79 -2.23 -10.91 -11.13
N LEU A 80 -1.98 -10.15 -12.18
CA LEU A 80 -2.89 -10.05 -13.31
C LEU A 80 -2.59 -11.20 -14.29
N ILE A 81 -3.49 -12.15 -14.39
CA ILE A 81 -3.37 -13.33 -15.26
C ILE A 81 -4.62 -13.42 -16.13
N ASP A 82 -4.45 -13.47 -17.45
CA ASP A 82 -5.54 -13.55 -18.41
C ASP A 82 -6.65 -12.52 -18.16
N SER A 83 -6.22 -11.31 -17.80
CA SER A 83 -7.12 -10.18 -17.53
C SER A 83 -8.01 -10.37 -16.29
N CYS A 84 -7.55 -11.16 -15.34
CA CYS A 84 -8.18 -11.37 -14.06
C CYS A 84 -7.13 -11.24 -12.96
N TYR A 85 -7.47 -10.62 -11.85
CA TYR A 85 -6.59 -10.54 -10.70
C TYR A 85 -6.68 -11.82 -9.86
N VAL A 86 -5.58 -12.51 -9.71
CA VAL A 86 -5.49 -13.80 -9.01
C VAL A 86 -4.64 -13.66 -7.77
N CYS A 87 -5.18 -14.04 -6.63
CA CYS A 87 -4.47 -14.10 -5.36
C CYS A 87 -3.94 -15.52 -5.11
N SER A 88 -2.65 -15.63 -4.79
CA SER A 88 -2.01 -16.91 -4.49
C SER A 88 -2.15 -17.34 -3.03
N LEU A 89 -2.60 -16.45 -2.15
CA LEU A 89 -2.75 -16.73 -0.72
C LEU A 89 -3.87 -17.75 -0.45
N LYS A 90 -3.61 -18.63 0.49
CA LYS A 90 -4.56 -19.66 0.93
C LYS A 90 -5.18 -19.33 2.28
N SER A 91 -4.51 -18.53 3.11
CA SER A 91 -4.98 -18.22 4.45
C SER A 91 -4.50 -16.84 4.92
N ALA A 92 -5.23 -16.28 5.88
CA ALA A 92 -4.89 -15.03 6.55
C ALA A 92 -3.54 -15.10 7.29
N ALA A 93 -3.18 -16.28 7.77
CA ALA A 93 -1.95 -16.50 8.51
C ALA A 93 -0.68 -16.25 7.67
N GLU A 94 -0.76 -16.45 6.36
CA GLU A 94 0.39 -16.24 5.46
C GLU A 94 0.86 -14.79 5.41
N ILE A 95 -0.05 -13.85 5.64
CA ILE A 95 0.25 -12.42 5.69
C ILE A 95 0.03 -11.79 7.05
N ASN A 96 -0.18 -12.61 8.06
CA ASN A 96 -0.34 -12.22 9.46
C ASN A 96 -1.42 -11.15 9.69
N VAL A 97 -2.60 -11.38 9.13
CA VAL A 97 -3.79 -10.55 9.32
C VAL A 97 -4.92 -11.39 9.93
N SER A 98 -5.94 -10.74 10.47
CA SER A 98 -7.12 -11.44 10.95
C SER A 98 -7.90 -12.08 9.79
N GLN A 99 -8.66 -13.11 10.10
CA GLN A 99 -9.51 -13.77 9.10
C GLN A 99 -10.50 -12.78 8.48
N THR A 100 -11.06 -11.88 9.26
CA THR A 100 -11.99 -10.86 8.79
C THR A 100 -11.33 -9.90 7.79
N VAL A 101 -10.11 -9.47 8.05
CA VAL A 101 -9.34 -8.63 7.14
C VAL A 101 -9.07 -9.37 5.84
N PHE A 102 -8.62 -10.60 5.91
CA PHE A 102 -8.32 -11.44 4.76
C PHE A 102 -9.55 -11.68 3.87
N GLU A 103 -10.65 -12.07 4.46
CA GLU A 103 -11.91 -12.31 3.74
C GLU A 103 -12.44 -11.03 3.08
N THR A 104 -12.33 -9.89 3.76
CA THR A 104 -12.74 -8.61 3.18
C THR A 104 -11.90 -8.26 1.96
N LEU A 105 -10.58 -8.41 2.04
CA LEU A 105 -9.68 -8.15 0.92
C LEU A 105 -9.94 -9.11 -0.25
N LYS A 106 -10.17 -10.38 0.05
CA LYS A 106 -10.47 -11.38 -0.97
C LYS A 106 -11.80 -11.11 -1.66
N ASN A 107 -12.84 -10.82 -0.90
CA ASN A 107 -14.16 -10.48 -1.46
C ASN A 107 -14.08 -9.22 -2.35
N ASN A 108 -13.35 -8.20 -1.92
CA ASN A 108 -13.15 -7.00 -2.73
C ASN A 108 -12.44 -7.31 -4.06
N LEU A 109 -11.48 -8.24 -4.05
CA LEU A 109 -10.80 -8.69 -5.26
C LEU A 109 -11.75 -9.44 -6.19
N ASP A 110 -12.57 -10.32 -5.64
CA ASP A 110 -13.57 -11.08 -6.39
C ASP A 110 -14.62 -10.15 -7.00
N ASP A 111 -15.16 -9.20 -6.23
CA ASP A 111 -16.09 -8.17 -6.70
C ASP A 111 -15.48 -7.35 -7.85
N MET A 112 -14.23 -6.97 -7.73
CA MET A 112 -13.51 -6.24 -8.78
C MET A 112 -13.40 -7.08 -10.06
N ASN A 113 -13.08 -8.35 -9.95
CA ASN A 113 -13.03 -9.27 -11.10
C ASN A 113 -14.39 -9.43 -11.77
N GLU A 114 -15.46 -9.52 -10.99
CA GLU A 114 -16.84 -9.59 -11.52
C GLU A 114 -17.22 -8.31 -12.28
N GLN A 115 -16.85 -7.15 -11.76
CA GLN A 115 -17.07 -5.88 -12.46
C GLN A 115 -16.29 -5.81 -13.77
N ILE A 116 -15.03 -6.25 -13.79
CA ILE A 116 -14.21 -6.32 -15.00
C ILE A 116 -14.87 -7.24 -16.05
N GLU A 117 -15.34 -8.39 -15.64
CA GLU A 117 -16.00 -9.33 -16.53
C GLU A 117 -17.31 -8.74 -17.08
N SER A 118 -18.08 -8.08 -16.25
CA SER A 118 -19.32 -7.42 -16.65
C SER A 118 -19.08 -6.33 -17.69
N LEU A 119 -18.06 -5.50 -17.51
CA LEU A 119 -17.68 -4.46 -18.47
C LEU A 119 -17.27 -5.05 -19.81
N ARG A 120 -16.51 -6.16 -19.79
CA ARG A 120 -16.12 -6.85 -21.02
C ARG A 120 -17.30 -7.44 -21.76
N LYS A 121 -18.23 -8.05 -21.05
CA LYS A 121 -19.47 -8.57 -21.66
C LYS A 121 -20.31 -7.47 -22.28
N ALA A 122 -20.23 -6.26 -21.74
CA ALA A 122 -20.85 -5.07 -22.31
C ALA A 122 -20.09 -4.48 -23.52
N GLY A 123 -18.94 -5.07 -23.89
CA GLY A 123 -18.13 -4.61 -25.02
C GLY A 123 -17.21 -3.44 -24.68
N GLU A 124 -17.02 -3.13 -23.42
CA GLU A 124 -16.15 -2.05 -22.98
C GLU A 124 -14.68 -2.45 -22.99
N LYS A 125 -13.82 -1.52 -23.43
CA LYS A 125 -12.38 -1.71 -23.31
C LYS A 125 -11.91 -1.37 -21.92
N VAL A 126 -11.56 -2.38 -21.14
CA VAL A 126 -11.03 -2.20 -19.79
C VAL A 126 -9.51 -2.25 -19.83
N SER A 127 -8.88 -1.17 -19.39
CA SER A 127 -7.45 -1.15 -19.16
C SER A 127 -7.17 -1.56 -17.72
N LEU A 128 -6.44 -2.64 -17.54
CA LEU A 128 -6.13 -3.19 -16.23
C LEU A 128 -4.64 -2.93 -15.91
N PRO A 129 -4.35 -2.20 -14.82
CA PRO A 129 -2.96 -2.03 -14.40
C PRO A 129 -2.40 -3.33 -13.82
N ASP A 130 -1.13 -3.58 -14.11
CA ASP A 130 -0.39 -4.65 -13.45
C ASP A 130 -0.15 -4.31 -11.97
N ILE A 131 -0.09 -5.34 -11.14
CA ILE A 131 0.36 -5.20 -9.76
C ILE A 131 1.89 -5.28 -9.75
N ASP A 132 2.51 -4.19 -10.11
CA ASP A 132 3.96 -4.06 -10.16
C ASP A 132 4.54 -3.42 -8.90
N ASN A 133 5.86 -3.31 -8.87
CA ASN A 133 6.56 -2.71 -7.74
C ASN A 133 6.18 -1.24 -7.51
N ASP A 134 5.84 -0.51 -8.53
CA ASP A 134 5.45 0.91 -8.39
C ASP A 134 4.07 1.04 -7.79
N TYR A 135 3.14 0.17 -8.17
CA TYR A 135 1.85 0.07 -7.50
C TYR A 135 2.01 -0.28 -6.02
N LEU A 136 2.78 -1.33 -5.71
CA LEU A 136 3.01 -1.76 -4.34
C LEU A 136 3.66 -0.66 -3.49
N LYS A 137 4.65 0.04 -4.02
CA LYS A 137 5.26 1.19 -3.34
C LYS A 137 4.27 2.32 -3.08
N SER A 138 3.29 2.50 -3.96
CA SER A 138 2.26 3.52 -3.75
C SER A 138 1.41 3.27 -2.51
N LEU A 139 1.24 2.02 -2.12
CA LEU A 139 0.51 1.63 -0.91
C LEU A 139 1.29 1.91 0.38
N LEU A 140 2.60 2.08 0.29
CA LEU A 140 3.48 2.30 1.44
C LEU A 140 3.71 3.77 1.80
N ARG A 141 3.12 4.69 1.03
CA ARG A 141 3.30 6.14 1.21
C ARG A 141 2.36 6.75 2.24
#